data_e6798601c9eeded38ccc5949f3643da3
#
_entry.id   e6798601c9eeded38ccc5949f3643da3
#
_cell.length_a   1.000
_cell.length_b   1.000
_cell.length_c   1.000
_cell.angle_alpha   90.00
_cell.angle_beta   90.00
_cell.angle_gamma   90.00
#
_symmetry.space_group_name_H-M   'P 1'
#
loop_
_entity.id
_entity.type
_entity.pdbx_description
1 polymer ?
#
loop_
_entity_poly.entity_id
_entity_poly.type
_entity_poly.pdbx_seq_one_letter_code
_entity_poly.pdbx_strand_id
1 'polypeptide(L)'
;MEKCSGLELNTKEERKKIRQFIDEFIAENPHLYGNKNIDYLIQGVASHHAGLLPAWKSLVEKLFQQGLIKVVFATETLAAGINMPARTAVISAVSKKTDSGHRMLTANEFLQMSGRAGRRGMDEVGYVVVVGTSFQSPDEVAQLVLSKPNPLESKFSPSYSMVLNLLQRFDLEESKELILKSFGYYSSDYRLKPILDQIKQYEGEIKEREFICPSKFSDEKMREYDKLRFRYVQDRQTYKKILRQEKSKHRPLSPEVIEFGERNKNDLHKMKSYPCDTCKSYKKHSKNIEVTARLENKIKNLKKEIEKQKDIYWNKFLSHKAVLEDYGYIVNNYPTDKGKTISQIRAENELYLAEIIFSGVLDALTPSQLAGVVCAVTTEDLRMEIPYVPFSEPVRKTLNKIRNIKRKLEKVQSNLDIEDPAYINPYFSSMIELWVEGAEWDTITGSLQDTGEGDIVRAFKRTVDVLRQFTVIDNVPETLVFTAKEAIDNIMREPVNID
;
A
#
# COMPACT_ATOMS: atom_id res chain seq x y z
N MET A 1 24.76 -6.56 19.23
CA MET A 1 26.15 -6.11 19.50
C MET A 1 26.68 -6.63 20.84
N GLU A 2 25.92 -6.62 21.91
CA GLU A 2 26.36 -7.08 23.24
C GLU A 2 27.05 -8.45 23.25
N LYS A 3 26.52 -9.44 22.51
CA LYS A 3 27.14 -10.77 22.37
C LYS A 3 28.47 -10.76 21.61
N CYS A 4 28.85 -9.64 21.00
CA CYS A 4 30.13 -9.46 20.34
C CYS A 4 31.14 -8.69 21.22
N SER A 5 30.73 -8.27 22.41
CA SER A 5 31.64 -7.66 23.39
C SER A 5 32.69 -8.69 23.78
N GLY A 6 33.96 -8.35 23.57
CA GLY A 6 35.07 -9.28 23.80
C GLY A 6 35.62 -9.96 22.54
N LEU A 7 35.02 -9.79 21.37
CA LEU A 7 35.64 -10.19 20.12
C LEU A 7 36.72 -9.18 19.73
N GLU A 8 37.96 -9.61 19.68
CA GLU A 8 39.06 -8.76 19.21
C GLU A 8 39.25 -8.88 17.71
N LEU A 9 38.37 -8.19 16.94
CA LEU A 9 38.37 -8.26 15.46
C LEU A 9 39.42 -7.35 14.81
N ASN A 10 39.87 -6.32 15.54
CA ASN A 10 40.83 -5.32 15.07
C ASN A 10 42.18 -5.44 15.76
N THR A 11 43.24 -5.19 15.01
CA THR A 11 44.62 -5.06 15.55
C THR A 11 44.73 -3.80 16.41
N LYS A 12 45.85 -3.69 17.17
CA LYS A 12 46.12 -2.50 18.00
C LYS A 12 46.25 -1.24 17.14
N GLU A 13 46.87 -1.36 15.96
CA GLU A 13 47.02 -0.27 14.97
C GLU A 13 45.69 0.18 14.39
N GLU A 14 44.83 -0.77 14.04
CA GLU A 14 43.47 -0.46 13.54
C GLU A 14 42.63 0.24 14.62
N ARG A 15 42.68 -0.24 15.86
CA ARG A 15 41.99 0.41 16.99
C ARG A 15 42.47 1.85 17.21
N LYS A 16 43.79 2.12 17.06
CA LYS A 16 44.33 3.46 17.16
C LYS A 16 43.81 4.36 16.03
N LYS A 17 43.80 3.85 14.79
CA LYS A 17 43.24 4.57 13.65
C LYS A 17 41.75 4.88 13.84
N ILE A 18 40.94 3.94 14.31
CA ILE A 18 39.52 4.14 14.57
C ILE A 18 39.34 5.23 15.63
N ARG A 19 40.06 5.21 16.72
CA ARG A 19 39.97 6.23 17.78
C ARG A 19 40.28 7.61 17.21
N GLN A 20 41.40 7.76 16.50
CA GLN A 20 41.75 9.03 15.87
C GLN A 20 40.64 9.53 14.93
N PHE A 21 40.11 8.63 14.10
CA PHE A 21 39.02 8.99 13.17
C PHE A 21 37.74 9.40 13.91
N ILE A 22 37.40 8.72 15.00
CA ILE A 22 36.25 9.05 15.85
C ILE A 22 36.45 10.41 16.51
N ASP A 23 37.66 10.69 17.07
CA ASP A 23 37.95 11.96 17.74
C ASP A 23 37.83 13.14 16.75
N GLU A 24 38.40 13.00 15.54
CA GLU A 24 38.26 13.98 14.46
C GLU A 24 36.79 14.18 14.06
N PHE A 25 36.04 13.09 13.92
CA PHE A 25 34.64 13.13 13.50
C PHE A 25 33.72 13.73 14.58
N ILE A 26 33.96 13.43 15.86
CA ILE A 26 33.21 14.01 16.98
C ILE A 26 33.52 15.49 17.14
N ALA A 27 34.75 15.94 16.84
CA ALA A 27 35.07 17.38 16.86
C ALA A 27 34.21 18.17 15.85
N GLU A 28 33.87 17.56 14.72
CA GLU A 28 32.94 18.12 13.73
C GLU A 28 31.46 17.89 14.08
N ASN A 29 31.16 16.90 14.93
CA ASN A 29 29.81 16.46 15.30
C ASN A 29 29.68 16.29 16.84
N PRO A 30 29.69 17.40 17.64
CA PRO A 30 29.78 17.33 19.09
C PRO A 30 28.65 16.55 19.77
N HIS A 31 27.47 16.50 19.15
CA HIS A 31 26.28 15.76 19.65
C HIS A 31 26.48 14.23 19.66
N LEU A 32 27.56 13.70 19.06
CA LEU A 32 27.92 12.28 19.12
C LEU A 32 28.82 11.94 20.33
N TYR A 33 29.25 12.93 21.09
CA TYR A 33 30.09 12.72 22.27
C TYR A 33 29.37 11.85 23.31
N GLY A 34 30.09 10.86 23.86
CA GLY A 34 29.52 9.94 24.84
C GLY A 34 28.60 8.84 24.31
N ASN A 35 28.50 8.66 22.98
CA ASN A 35 27.70 7.61 22.39
C ASN A 35 28.20 6.21 22.84
N LYS A 36 27.32 5.45 23.47
CA LYS A 36 27.58 4.10 24.04
C LYS A 36 28.10 3.08 23.01
N ASN A 37 27.92 3.32 21.72
CA ASN A 37 28.34 2.41 20.67
C ASN A 37 29.78 2.62 20.19
N ILE A 38 30.51 3.64 20.69
CA ILE A 38 31.91 3.93 20.31
C ILE A 38 32.81 2.73 20.60
N ASP A 39 32.66 2.06 21.75
CA ASP A 39 33.46 0.90 22.12
C ASP A 39 33.29 -0.27 21.14
N TYR A 40 32.09 -0.47 20.61
CA TYR A 40 31.87 -1.49 19.58
C TYR A 40 32.57 -1.14 18.27
N LEU A 41 32.54 0.14 17.84
CA LEU A 41 33.28 0.58 16.67
C LEU A 41 34.78 0.29 16.78
N ILE A 42 35.37 0.56 17.95
CA ILE A 42 36.80 0.27 18.23
C ILE A 42 37.09 -1.22 18.10
N GLN A 43 36.14 -2.08 18.48
CA GLN A 43 36.24 -3.54 18.34
C GLN A 43 36.02 -4.01 16.89
N GLY A 44 35.60 -3.16 15.97
CA GLY A 44 35.31 -3.51 14.60
C GLY A 44 33.88 -3.99 14.35
N VAL A 45 32.94 -3.66 15.24
CA VAL A 45 31.53 -4.04 15.19
C VAL A 45 30.66 -2.78 15.13
N ALA A 46 29.69 -2.74 14.25
CA ALA A 46 28.76 -1.64 14.12
C ALA A 46 27.32 -2.10 13.92
N SER A 47 26.37 -1.21 14.19
CA SER A 47 24.99 -1.31 13.71
C SER A 47 24.72 -0.24 12.66
N HIS A 48 23.83 -0.56 11.70
CA HIS A 48 23.37 0.39 10.69
C HIS A 48 21.89 0.18 10.41
N HIS A 49 21.05 1.11 10.85
CA HIS A 49 19.60 1.09 10.67
C HIS A 49 19.01 2.49 10.65
N ALA A 50 17.76 2.61 10.23
CA ALA A 50 17.08 3.89 10.04
C ALA A 50 16.93 4.74 11.32
N GLY A 51 16.87 4.09 12.49
CA GLY A 51 16.77 4.76 13.80
C GLY A 51 18.08 5.38 14.32
N LEU A 52 19.19 5.33 13.57
CA LEU A 52 20.44 5.98 13.94
C LEU A 52 20.50 7.39 13.36
N LEU A 53 21.18 8.29 14.07
CA LEU A 53 21.48 9.65 13.56
C LEU A 53 22.21 9.58 12.21
N PRO A 54 21.90 10.51 11.27
CA PRO A 54 22.58 10.57 9.98
C PRO A 54 24.12 10.62 10.12
N ALA A 55 24.64 11.48 11.00
CA ALA A 55 26.07 11.59 11.27
C ALA A 55 26.68 10.25 11.74
N TRP A 56 26.00 9.53 12.64
CA TRP A 56 26.46 8.20 13.10
C TRP A 56 26.50 7.18 11.96
N LYS A 57 25.48 7.16 11.10
CA LYS A 57 25.50 6.27 9.91
C LYS A 57 26.66 6.60 8.98
N SER A 58 26.91 7.89 8.71
CA SER A 58 28.06 8.35 7.92
C SER A 58 29.40 7.91 8.52
N LEU A 59 29.56 7.99 9.84
CA LEU A 59 30.75 7.50 10.55
C LEU A 59 30.95 5.98 10.32
N VAL A 60 29.91 5.18 10.53
CA VAL A 60 29.94 3.72 10.32
C VAL A 60 30.29 3.39 8.86
N GLU A 61 29.69 4.09 7.91
CA GLU A 61 29.94 3.89 6.47
C GLU A 61 31.40 4.18 6.09
N LYS A 62 31.94 5.31 6.54
CA LYS A 62 33.34 5.70 6.31
C LYS A 62 34.32 4.68 6.89
N LEU A 63 34.11 4.25 8.13
CA LEU A 63 34.96 3.23 8.79
C LEU A 63 34.84 1.86 8.11
N PHE A 64 33.64 1.48 7.65
CA PHE A 64 33.42 0.22 6.94
C PHE A 64 34.13 0.23 5.57
N GLN A 65 34.04 1.33 4.80
CA GLN A 65 34.70 1.47 3.52
C GLN A 65 36.22 1.38 3.64
N GLN A 66 36.80 1.82 4.76
CA GLN A 66 38.21 1.69 5.07
C GLN A 66 38.59 0.28 5.57
N GLY A 67 37.64 -0.65 5.70
CA GLY A 67 37.85 -2.00 6.20
C GLY A 67 38.16 -2.07 7.70
N LEU A 68 37.90 -1.01 8.46
CA LEU A 68 38.09 -0.92 9.89
C LEU A 68 36.92 -1.53 10.68
N ILE A 69 35.71 -1.52 10.13
CA ILE A 69 34.59 -2.28 10.67
C ILE A 69 34.54 -3.64 9.96
N LYS A 70 34.56 -4.72 10.75
CA LYS A 70 34.59 -6.12 10.27
C LYS A 70 33.19 -6.75 10.23
N VAL A 71 32.29 -6.32 11.11
CA VAL A 71 30.92 -6.82 11.21
C VAL A 71 29.94 -5.66 11.33
N VAL A 72 28.93 -5.66 10.47
CA VAL A 72 27.82 -4.68 10.54
C VAL A 72 26.50 -5.43 10.71
N PHE A 73 25.79 -5.13 11.77
CA PHE A 73 24.40 -5.54 11.97
C PHE A 73 23.48 -4.50 11.32
N ALA A 74 22.76 -4.90 10.29
CA ALA A 74 21.97 -3.96 9.50
C ALA A 74 20.55 -4.46 9.26
N THR A 75 19.66 -3.50 9.03
CA THR A 75 18.32 -3.76 8.52
C THR A 75 18.30 -3.73 6.98
N GLU A 76 17.18 -4.06 6.38
CA GLU A 76 16.97 -4.03 4.92
C GLU A 76 17.37 -2.68 4.29
N THR A 77 17.31 -1.59 5.05
CA THR A 77 17.70 -0.24 4.58
C THR A 77 19.15 -0.13 4.11
N LEU A 78 20.08 -0.92 4.67
CA LEU A 78 21.47 -0.97 4.20
C LEU A 78 21.58 -1.60 2.81
N ALA A 79 20.64 -2.46 2.44
CA ALA A 79 20.63 -3.10 1.12
C ALA A 79 20.31 -2.12 -0.01
N ALA A 80 19.63 -1.00 0.28
CA ALA A 80 19.21 0.01 -0.69
C ALA A 80 20.10 1.25 -0.64
N GLY A 81 20.63 1.68 -1.79
CA GLY A 81 21.19 3.01 -1.99
C GLY A 81 22.62 3.27 -1.51
N ILE A 82 23.24 2.39 -0.71
CA ILE A 82 24.57 2.60 -0.15
C ILE A 82 25.57 1.58 -0.72
N ASN A 83 26.77 2.04 -1.08
CA ASN A 83 27.83 1.15 -1.56
C ASN A 83 28.65 0.58 -0.38
N MET A 84 28.11 -0.42 0.28
CA MET A 84 28.76 -1.14 1.41
C MET A 84 28.81 -2.65 1.13
N PRO A 85 29.62 -3.12 0.16
CA PRO A 85 29.73 -4.54 -0.12
C PRO A 85 30.60 -5.23 0.95
N ALA A 86 30.22 -6.42 1.35
CA ALA A 86 30.95 -7.27 2.28
C ALA A 86 31.35 -8.58 1.58
N ARG A 87 32.40 -9.25 2.04
CA ARG A 87 32.75 -10.58 1.51
C ARG A 87 31.61 -11.58 1.72
N THR A 88 30.94 -11.49 2.89
CA THR A 88 29.86 -12.38 3.28
C THR A 88 28.65 -11.58 3.73
N ALA A 89 27.48 -11.86 3.18
CA ALA A 89 26.19 -11.38 3.66
C ALA A 89 25.49 -12.50 4.44
N VAL A 90 25.12 -12.23 5.69
CA VAL A 90 24.40 -13.17 6.54
C VAL A 90 22.95 -12.70 6.67
N ILE A 91 22.00 -13.51 6.21
CA ILE A 91 20.57 -13.23 6.28
C ILE A 91 19.98 -14.01 7.45
N SER A 92 19.61 -13.31 8.50
CA SER A 92 19.15 -13.92 9.76
C SER A 92 17.74 -14.51 9.66
N ALA A 93 16.89 -14.00 8.77
CA ALA A 93 15.56 -14.52 8.50
C ALA A 93 15.14 -14.19 7.07
N VAL A 94 14.45 -15.11 6.38
CA VAL A 94 13.87 -14.91 5.06
C VAL A 94 12.39 -14.52 5.12
N SER A 95 11.93 -14.07 6.28
CA SER A 95 10.60 -13.50 6.48
C SER A 95 10.71 -12.17 7.23
N LYS A 96 9.74 -11.30 6.98
CA LYS A 96 9.64 -10.00 7.66
C LYS A 96 8.23 -9.74 8.18
N LYS A 97 8.15 -8.99 9.26
CA LYS A 97 6.88 -8.51 9.83
C LYS A 97 6.38 -7.33 8.99
N THR A 98 5.12 -7.41 8.57
CA THR A 98 4.37 -6.35 7.88
C THR A 98 3.13 -5.98 8.70
N ASP A 99 2.35 -5.00 8.25
CA ASP A 99 1.11 -4.61 8.92
C ASP A 99 0.05 -5.73 8.90
N SER A 100 0.08 -6.57 7.86
CA SER A 100 -0.79 -7.75 7.72
C SER A 100 -0.24 -9.02 8.38
N GLY A 101 0.88 -8.95 9.12
CA GLY A 101 1.51 -10.10 9.77
C GLY A 101 2.90 -10.43 9.21
N HIS A 102 3.35 -11.67 9.40
CA HIS A 102 4.63 -12.13 8.86
C HIS A 102 4.45 -12.66 7.42
N ARG A 103 5.36 -12.24 6.51
CA ARG A 103 5.44 -12.79 5.15
C ARG A 103 6.87 -13.15 4.78
N MET A 104 7.02 -14.06 3.85
CA MET A 104 8.30 -14.34 3.21
C MET A 104 8.83 -13.12 2.45
N LEU A 105 10.15 -13.01 2.34
CA LEU A 105 10.79 -12.03 1.47
C LEU A 105 10.40 -12.31 0.03
N THR A 106 10.27 -11.25 -0.77
CA THR A 106 10.18 -11.40 -2.22
C THR A 106 11.54 -11.73 -2.81
N ALA A 107 11.58 -12.26 -4.02
CA ALA A 107 12.84 -12.50 -4.75
C ALA A 107 13.68 -11.23 -4.86
N ASN A 108 13.06 -10.08 -5.11
CA ASN A 108 13.77 -8.80 -5.20
C ASN A 108 14.39 -8.37 -3.86
N GLU A 109 13.67 -8.52 -2.74
CA GLU A 109 14.19 -8.22 -1.41
C GLU A 109 15.37 -9.12 -1.06
N PHE A 110 15.26 -10.43 -1.33
CA PHE A 110 16.36 -11.36 -1.13
C PHE A 110 17.57 -11.04 -2.00
N LEU A 111 17.38 -10.79 -3.30
CA LEU A 111 18.44 -10.42 -4.24
C LEU A 111 19.12 -9.11 -3.86
N GLN A 112 18.37 -8.14 -3.34
CA GLN A 112 18.93 -6.86 -2.90
C GLN A 112 19.86 -7.02 -1.68
N MET A 113 19.48 -7.87 -0.71
CA MET A 113 20.34 -8.19 0.44
C MET A 113 21.52 -9.08 0.06
N SER A 114 21.29 -10.13 -0.70
CA SER A 114 22.34 -11.06 -1.14
C SER A 114 23.34 -10.39 -2.10
N GLY A 115 22.90 -9.42 -2.89
CA GLY A 115 23.74 -8.60 -3.77
C GLY A 115 24.78 -7.71 -3.06
N ARG A 116 24.77 -7.70 -1.72
CA ARG A 116 25.85 -7.09 -0.91
C ARG A 116 27.05 -8.02 -0.70
N ALA A 117 26.92 -9.29 -1.04
CA ALA A 117 28.01 -10.25 -0.93
C ALA A 117 28.98 -10.14 -2.11
N GLY A 118 30.28 -10.12 -1.81
CA GLY A 118 31.35 -10.01 -2.80
C GLY A 118 31.74 -8.55 -3.12
N ARG A 119 33.02 -8.22 -2.87
CA ARG A 119 33.58 -6.89 -3.15
C ARG A 119 34.27 -6.92 -4.52
N ARG A 120 33.74 -6.14 -5.46
CA ARG A 120 34.25 -6.10 -6.83
C ARG A 120 35.75 -5.71 -6.83
N GLY A 121 36.57 -6.52 -7.50
CA GLY A 121 38.02 -6.32 -7.58
C GLY A 121 38.84 -6.72 -6.34
N MET A 122 38.17 -7.22 -5.28
CA MET A 122 38.82 -7.67 -4.04
C MET A 122 38.55 -9.14 -3.70
N ASP A 123 37.35 -9.62 -3.98
CA ASP A 123 36.93 -10.99 -3.67
C ASP A 123 36.65 -11.75 -4.98
N GLU A 124 37.18 -12.97 -5.10
CA GLU A 124 36.85 -13.85 -6.23
C GLU A 124 35.43 -14.41 -6.10
N VAL A 125 35.00 -14.67 -4.86
CA VAL A 125 33.70 -15.24 -4.53
C VAL A 125 33.08 -14.49 -3.34
N GLY A 126 31.83 -14.06 -3.50
CA GLY A 126 30.97 -13.57 -2.41
C GLY A 126 30.15 -14.69 -1.81
N TYR A 127 29.97 -14.69 -0.52
CA TYR A 127 29.21 -15.72 0.21
C TYR A 127 27.90 -15.14 0.74
N VAL A 128 26.81 -15.87 0.54
CA VAL A 128 25.51 -15.58 1.16
C VAL A 128 25.15 -16.73 2.09
N VAL A 129 24.98 -16.43 3.37
CA VAL A 129 24.62 -17.41 4.40
C VAL A 129 23.23 -17.08 4.89
N VAL A 130 22.32 -18.03 4.80
CA VAL A 130 20.98 -17.93 5.40
C VAL A 130 20.97 -18.72 6.68
N VAL A 131 20.60 -18.07 7.79
CA VAL A 131 20.51 -18.72 9.10
C VAL A 131 19.22 -19.54 9.16
N GLY A 132 19.32 -20.83 9.49
CA GLY A 132 18.16 -21.69 9.68
C GLY A 132 17.29 -21.22 10.85
N THR A 133 15.99 -21.18 10.63
CA THR A 133 14.99 -20.86 11.65
C THR A 133 13.97 -21.98 11.75
N SER A 134 13.23 -22.04 12.86
CA SER A 134 12.15 -23.03 13.05
C SER A 134 10.89 -22.69 12.22
N PHE A 135 10.86 -21.55 11.54
CA PHE A 135 9.68 -21.05 10.83
C PHE A 135 9.72 -21.28 9.31
N GLN A 136 10.90 -21.54 8.74
CA GLN A 136 11.07 -21.75 7.30
C GLN A 136 11.87 -23.03 7.04
N SER A 137 11.40 -23.82 6.09
CA SER A 137 12.11 -25.02 5.64
C SER A 137 13.27 -24.68 4.70
N PRO A 138 14.32 -25.51 4.61
CA PRO A 138 15.40 -25.34 3.62
C PRO A 138 14.89 -25.30 2.17
N ASP A 139 13.82 -26.03 1.86
CA ASP A 139 13.23 -26.06 0.52
C ASP A 139 12.57 -24.73 0.14
N GLU A 140 11.87 -24.08 1.08
CA GLU A 140 11.30 -22.73 0.88
C GLU A 140 12.39 -21.70 0.61
N VAL A 141 13.48 -21.77 1.37
CA VAL A 141 14.66 -20.91 1.16
C VAL A 141 15.29 -21.16 -0.21
N ALA A 142 15.46 -22.43 -0.61
CA ALA A 142 16.00 -22.79 -1.93
C ALA A 142 15.11 -22.28 -3.07
N GLN A 143 13.79 -22.39 -2.95
CA GLN A 143 12.84 -21.85 -3.91
C GLN A 143 12.97 -20.32 -4.02
N LEU A 144 13.11 -19.61 -2.91
CA LEU A 144 13.32 -18.16 -2.90
C LEU A 144 14.61 -17.77 -3.62
N VAL A 145 15.71 -18.45 -3.33
CA VAL A 145 17.04 -18.22 -3.95
C VAL A 145 17.00 -18.42 -5.46
N LEU A 146 16.27 -19.45 -5.94
CA LEU A 146 16.13 -19.78 -7.36
C LEU A 146 15.04 -18.97 -8.07
N SER A 147 14.26 -18.19 -7.35
CA SER A 147 13.18 -17.38 -7.92
C SER A 147 13.74 -16.28 -8.82
N LYS A 148 13.03 -16.05 -9.95
CA LYS A 148 13.34 -14.90 -10.81
C LYS A 148 12.93 -13.59 -10.13
N PRO A 149 13.65 -12.48 -10.42
CA PRO A 149 13.23 -11.16 -9.95
C PRO A 149 11.78 -10.87 -10.35
N ASN A 150 11.04 -10.26 -9.42
CA ASN A 150 9.70 -9.80 -9.72
C ASN A 150 9.77 -8.69 -10.78
N PRO A 151 8.81 -8.63 -11.70
CA PRO A 151 8.75 -7.54 -12.66
C PRO A 151 8.59 -6.19 -11.94
N LEU A 152 9.02 -5.12 -12.59
CA LEU A 152 8.82 -3.76 -12.10
C LEU A 152 7.32 -3.45 -12.10
N GLU A 153 6.80 -3.08 -10.94
CA GLU A 153 5.39 -2.67 -10.76
C GLU A 153 5.33 -1.16 -10.56
N SER A 154 4.39 -0.52 -11.25
CA SER A 154 4.11 0.90 -11.04
C SER A 154 3.41 1.14 -9.71
N LYS A 155 3.94 2.09 -8.94
CA LYS A 155 3.27 2.67 -7.76
C LYS A 155 2.47 3.93 -8.10
N PHE A 156 2.32 4.22 -9.38
CA PHE A 156 1.53 5.36 -9.83
C PHE A 156 0.09 5.25 -9.33
N SER A 157 -0.38 6.33 -8.71
CA SER A 157 -1.78 6.57 -8.39
C SER A 157 -2.05 8.06 -8.58
N PRO A 158 -3.14 8.46 -9.24
CA PRO A 158 -3.53 9.86 -9.28
C PRO A 158 -3.70 10.43 -7.87
N SER A 159 -3.22 11.66 -7.66
CA SER A 159 -3.41 12.42 -6.43
C SER A 159 -4.20 13.71 -6.69
N TYR A 160 -4.63 14.41 -5.65
CA TYR A 160 -5.36 15.67 -5.78
C TYR A 160 -4.56 16.73 -6.54
N SER A 161 -3.27 16.89 -6.21
CA SER A 161 -2.40 17.84 -6.91
C SER A 161 -2.20 17.47 -8.37
N MET A 162 -2.12 16.17 -8.69
CA MET A 162 -2.02 15.72 -10.08
C MET A 162 -3.29 16.06 -10.88
N VAL A 163 -4.48 15.79 -10.33
CA VAL A 163 -5.76 16.12 -10.98
C VAL A 163 -5.81 17.61 -11.30
N LEU A 164 -5.49 18.45 -10.32
CA LEU A 164 -5.50 19.91 -10.49
C LEU A 164 -4.46 20.38 -11.50
N ASN A 165 -3.24 19.85 -11.48
CA ASN A 165 -2.19 20.21 -12.42
C ASN A 165 -2.52 19.80 -13.86
N LEU A 166 -3.16 18.66 -14.08
CA LEU A 166 -3.61 18.26 -15.41
C LEU A 166 -4.72 19.15 -15.91
N LEU A 167 -5.76 19.40 -15.11
CA LEU A 167 -6.91 20.22 -15.49
C LEU A 167 -6.60 21.73 -15.60
N GLN A 168 -5.43 22.18 -15.13
CA GLN A 168 -4.93 23.55 -15.42
C GLN A 168 -4.41 23.71 -16.85
N ARG A 169 -3.98 22.63 -17.49
CA ARG A 169 -3.24 22.66 -18.75
C ARG A 169 -3.95 21.95 -19.89
N PHE A 170 -4.77 20.97 -19.55
CA PHE A 170 -5.40 20.05 -20.49
C PHE A 170 -6.90 19.93 -20.19
N ASP A 171 -7.68 19.63 -21.19
CA ASP A 171 -9.06 19.24 -20.97
C ASP A 171 -9.16 17.81 -20.40
N LEU A 172 -10.41 17.36 -20.17
CA LEU A 172 -10.66 16.06 -19.52
C LEU A 172 -10.23 14.88 -20.40
N GLU A 173 -10.42 14.97 -21.73
CA GLU A 173 -10.06 13.91 -22.66
C GLU A 173 -8.53 13.84 -22.84
N GLU A 174 -7.86 14.97 -22.99
CA GLU A 174 -6.40 15.05 -23.04
C GLU A 174 -5.76 14.52 -21.75
N SER A 175 -6.34 14.87 -20.59
CA SER A 175 -5.92 14.35 -19.29
C SER A 175 -6.04 12.82 -19.21
N LYS A 176 -7.13 12.26 -19.76
CA LYS A 176 -7.33 10.81 -19.86
C LYS A 176 -6.26 10.15 -20.71
N GLU A 177 -5.97 10.71 -21.88
CA GLU A 177 -4.94 10.18 -22.77
C GLU A 177 -3.55 10.14 -22.08
N LEU A 178 -3.21 11.18 -21.31
CA LEU A 178 -1.95 11.22 -20.57
C LEU A 178 -1.88 10.13 -19.50
N ILE A 179 -2.96 9.90 -18.76
CA ILE A 179 -3.04 8.82 -17.76
C ILE A 179 -2.90 7.45 -18.42
N LEU A 180 -3.54 7.23 -19.56
CA LEU A 180 -3.47 6.00 -20.33
C LEU A 180 -2.06 5.74 -20.94
N LYS A 181 -1.20 6.76 -21.04
CA LYS A 181 0.21 6.63 -21.44
C LYS A 181 1.15 6.34 -20.26
N SER A 182 0.64 6.28 -19.02
CA SER A 182 1.47 5.99 -17.85
C SER A 182 2.03 4.56 -17.84
N PHE A 183 3.19 4.37 -17.19
CA PHE A 183 3.75 3.03 -17.00
C PHE A 183 2.79 2.13 -16.18
N GLY A 184 2.01 2.70 -15.28
CA GLY A 184 0.97 1.98 -14.54
C GLY A 184 -0.07 1.35 -15.45
N TYR A 185 -0.56 2.09 -16.44
CA TYR A 185 -1.48 1.57 -17.45
C TYR A 185 -0.80 0.52 -18.35
N TYR A 186 0.40 0.80 -18.85
CA TYR A 186 1.16 -0.15 -19.68
C TYR A 186 1.42 -1.47 -18.94
N SER A 187 1.81 -1.41 -17.66
CA SER A 187 2.07 -2.61 -16.85
C SER A 187 0.78 -3.37 -16.49
N SER A 188 -0.41 -2.76 -16.67
CA SER A 188 -1.68 -3.46 -16.47
C SER A 188 -1.85 -4.61 -17.46
N ASP A 189 -1.34 -4.51 -18.68
CA ASP A 189 -1.39 -5.59 -19.67
C ASP A 189 -0.68 -6.86 -19.19
N TYR A 190 0.43 -6.71 -18.48
CA TYR A 190 1.13 -7.86 -17.89
C TYR A 190 0.30 -8.53 -16.77
N ARG A 191 -0.37 -7.74 -15.94
CA ARG A 191 -1.28 -8.26 -14.90
C ARG A 191 -2.54 -8.90 -15.47
N LEU A 192 -3.02 -8.42 -16.61
CA LEU A 192 -4.18 -8.96 -17.31
C LEU A 192 -3.89 -10.25 -18.08
N LYS A 193 -2.62 -10.53 -18.38
CA LYS A 193 -2.22 -11.72 -19.16
C LYS A 193 -2.76 -13.04 -18.59
N PRO A 194 -2.68 -13.34 -17.27
CA PRO A 194 -3.26 -14.57 -16.72
C PRO A 194 -4.78 -14.67 -16.94
N ILE A 195 -5.49 -13.53 -16.82
CA ILE A 195 -6.94 -13.45 -17.03
C ILE A 195 -7.27 -13.70 -18.53
N LEU A 196 -6.49 -13.10 -19.42
CA LEU A 196 -6.64 -13.31 -20.86
C LEU A 196 -6.36 -14.76 -21.28
N ASP A 197 -5.34 -15.39 -20.69
CA ASP A 197 -5.02 -16.79 -20.94
C ASP A 197 -6.13 -17.72 -20.41
N GLN A 198 -6.73 -17.39 -19.26
CA GLN A 198 -7.88 -18.13 -18.72
C GLN A 198 -9.13 -17.99 -19.61
N ILE A 199 -9.37 -16.80 -20.17
CA ILE A 199 -10.46 -16.60 -21.15
C ILE A 199 -10.21 -17.49 -22.38
N LYS A 200 -9.01 -17.47 -22.94
CA LYS A 200 -8.64 -18.31 -24.09
C LYS A 200 -8.83 -19.80 -23.79
N GLN A 201 -8.44 -20.24 -22.60
CA GLN A 201 -8.67 -21.61 -22.17
C GLN A 201 -10.16 -21.95 -22.18
N TYR A 202 -11.02 -21.11 -21.58
CA TYR A 202 -12.46 -21.36 -21.54
C TYR A 202 -13.09 -21.29 -22.94
N GLU A 203 -12.64 -20.38 -23.81
CA GLU A 203 -13.07 -20.32 -25.21
C GLU A 203 -12.65 -21.60 -25.98
N GLY A 204 -11.47 -22.12 -25.71
CA GLY A 204 -11.01 -23.42 -26.24
C GLY A 204 -11.89 -24.59 -25.76
N GLU A 205 -12.17 -24.65 -24.45
CA GLU A 205 -13.06 -25.66 -23.87
C GLU A 205 -14.48 -25.62 -24.45
N ILE A 206 -15.01 -24.44 -24.75
CA ILE A 206 -16.32 -24.28 -25.40
C ILE A 206 -16.25 -24.84 -26.82
N LYS A 207 -15.21 -24.49 -27.58
CA LYS A 207 -15.03 -24.98 -28.99
C LYS A 207 -14.87 -26.48 -29.04
N GLU A 208 -14.13 -27.10 -28.14
CA GLU A 208 -13.99 -28.59 -28.10
C GLU A 208 -15.31 -29.27 -27.73
N ARG A 209 -16.24 -28.58 -27.08
CA ARG A 209 -17.56 -29.08 -26.69
C ARG A 209 -18.65 -28.82 -27.70
N GLU A 210 -18.32 -28.27 -28.89
CA GLU A 210 -19.28 -28.02 -29.93
C GLU A 210 -20.02 -29.32 -30.28
N PHE A 211 -21.31 -29.39 -29.97
CA PHE A 211 -22.12 -30.60 -30.11
C PHE A 211 -23.12 -30.40 -31.24
N ILE A 212 -22.95 -31.18 -32.29
CA ILE A 212 -23.91 -31.22 -33.40
C ILE A 212 -25.06 -32.11 -32.99
N CYS A 213 -26.24 -31.50 -32.76
CA CYS A 213 -27.44 -32.25 -32.43
C CYS A 213 -27.88 -33.15 -33.62
N PRO A 214 -28.01 -34.46 -33.44
CA PRO A 214 -28.49 -35.38 -34.53
C PRO A 214 -29.86 -34.98 -35.07
N SER A 215 -30.71 -34.39 -34.24
CA SER A 215 -32.06 -33.93 -34.61
C SER A 215 -32.04 -32.48 -35.13
N LYS A 216 -30.88 -31.88 -35.40
CA LYS A 216 -30.71 -30.47 -35.83
C LYS A 216 -31.46 -29.44 -34.97
N PHE A 217 -31.57 -29.72 -33.68
CA PHE A 217 -32.32 -28.88 -32.75
C PHE A 217 -31.40 -27.80 -32.15
N SER A 218 -31.82 -26.55 -32.17
CA SER A 218 -30.98 -25.46 -31.70
C SER A 218 -30.83 -25.49 -30.16
N ASP A 219 -29.72 -24.98 -29.67
CA ASP A 219 -29.46 -24.87 -28.23
C ASP A 219 -30.52 -24.02 -27.50
N GLU A 220 -31.07 -23.01 -28.17
CA GLU A 220 -32.14 -22.15 -27.61
C GLU A 220 -33.40 -22.96 -27.36
N LYS A 221 -33.87 -23.72 -28.34
CA LYS A 221 -35.03 -24.61 -28.21
C LYS A 221 -34.78 -25.75 -27.21
N MET A 222 -33.54 -26.19 -27.09
CA MET A 222 -33.15 -27.17 -26.08
C MET A 222 -33.25 -26.58 -24.65
N ARG A 223 -32.81 -25.35 -24.46
CA ARG A 223 -32.97 -24.62 -23.18
C ARG A 223 -34.46 -24.39 -22.84
N GLU A 224 -35.31 -24.13 -23.82
CA GLU A 224 -36.75 -24.03 -23.63
C GLU A 224 -37.36 -25.37 -23.17
N TYR A 225 -36.96 -26.47 -23.83
CA TYR A 225 -37.37 -27.80 -23.42
C TYR A 225 -36.90 -28.16 -22.02
N ASP A 226 -35.67 -27.87 -21.65
CA ASP A 226 -35.14 -28.11 -20.30
C ASP A 226 -35.92 -27.34 -19.22
N LYS A 227 -36.23 -26.06 -19.48
CA LYS A 227 -37.06 -25.24 -18.58
C LYS A 227 -38.46 -25.84 -18.42
N LEU A 228 -39.08 -26.23 -19.54
CA LEU A 228 -40.41 -26.83 -19.55
C LEU A 228 -40.42 -28.17 -18.80
N ARG A 229 -39.42 -29.01 -19.04
CA ARG A 229 -39.26 -30.30 -18.35
C ARG A 229 -39.03 -30.14 -16.86
N PHE A 230 -38.17 -29.18 -16.45
CA PHE A 230 -37.95 -28.91 -15.03
C PHE A 230 -39.24 -28.48 -14.33
N ARG A 231 -39.97 -27.52 -14.93
CA ARG A 231 -41.28 -27.07 -14.42
C ARG A 231 -42.25 -28.23 -14.31
N TYR A 232 -42.41 -28.99 -15.39
CA TYR A 232 -43.32 -30.14 -15.40
C TYR A 232 -43.02 -31.16 -14.30
N VAL A 233 -41.74 -31.49 -14.10
CA VAL A 233 -41.33 -32.47 -13.08
C VAL A 233 -41.67 -31.96 -11.66
N GLN A 234 -41.40 -30.70 -11.38
CA GLN A 234 -41.73 -30.05 -10.09
C GLN A 234 -43.26 -29.97 -9.88
N ASP A 235 -43.95 -29.44 -10.87
CA ASP A 235 -45.41 -29.28 -10.80
C ASP A 235 -46.10 -30.65 -10.65
N ARG A 236 -45.63 -31.69 -11.33
CA ARG A 236 -46.13 -33.04 -11.21
C ARG A 236 -45.94 -33.63 -9.79
N GLN A 237 -44.80 -33.36 -9.18
CA GLN A 237 -44.56 -33.84 -7.80
C GLN A 237 -45.47 -33.12 -6.82
N THR A 238 -45.62 -31.81 -6.97
CA THR A 238 -46.51 -30.98 -6.16
C THR A 238 -47.97 -31.42 -6.33
N TYR A 239 -48.41 -31.58 -7.57
CA TYR A 239 -49.78 -32.05 -7.88
C TYR A 239 -50.08 -33.42 -7.28
N LYS A 240 -49.14 -34.36 -7.37
CA LYS A 240 -49.31 -35.69 -6.72
C LYS A 240 -49.45 -35.60 -5.20
N LYS A 241 -48.70 -34.67 -4.54
CA LYS A 241 -48.86 -34.45 -3.09
C LYS A 241 -50.22 -33.90 -2.75
N ILE A 242 -50.69 -32.89 -3.50
CA ILE A 242 -52.03 -32.29 -3.29
C ILE A 242 -53.14 -33.33 -3.49
N LEU A 243 -53.07 -34.11 -4.57
CA LEU A 243 -54.06 -35.17 -4.83
C LEU A 243 -54.12 -36.21 -3.71
N ARG A 244 -52.97 -36.60 -3.12
CA ARG A 244 -52.94 -37.52 -1.98
C ARG A 244 -53.59 -36.91 -0.74
N GLN A 245 -53.36 -35.65 -0.45
CA GLN A 245 -53.90 -34.91 0.67
C GLN A 245 -55.45 -34.73 0.54
N GLU A 246 -55.92 -34.34 -0.65
CA GLU A 246 -57.37 -34.17 -0.87
C GLU A 246 -58.10 -35.51 -0.85
N LYS A 247 -57.55 -36.58 -1.43
CA LYS A 247 -58.12 -37.93 -1.34
C LYS A 247 -58.22 -38.44 0.10
N SER A 248 -57.24 -38.14 0.94
CA SER A 248 -57.27 -38.52 2.36
C SER A 248 -58.35 -37.78 3.15
N LYS A 249 -58.77 -36.62 2.70
CA LYS A 249 -59.81 -35.78 3.32
C LYS A 249 -61.21 -36.02 2.76
N HIS A 250 -61.41 -36.93 1.80
CA HIS A 250 -62.64 -37.21 1.09
C HIS A 250 -63.36 -35.94 0.54
N ARG A 251 -62.58 -34.94 0.10
CA ARG A 251 -63.12 -33.69 -0.42
C ARG A 251 -63.04 -33.65 -1.96
N PRO A 252 -64.00 -33.00 -2.64
CA PRO A 252 -63.93 -32.73 -4.07
C PRO A 252 -62.74 -31.78 -4.33
N LEU A 253 -62.07 -31.94 -5.48
CA LEU A 253 -60.95 -31.10 -5.87
C LEU A 253 -61.43 -29.66 -6.09
N SER A 254 -60.66 -28.70 -5.54
CA SER A 254 -60.93 -27.29 -5.77
C SER A 254 -60.69 -26.92 -7.24
N PRO A 255 -61.37 -25.89 -7.77
CA PRO A 255 -61.15 -25.42 -9.14
C PRO A 255 -59.68 -25.13 -9.46
N GLU A 256 -58.94 -24.56 -8.50
CA GLU A 256 -57.52 -24.26 -8.60
C GLU A 256 -56.65 -25.51 -8.80
N VAL A 257 -57.00 -26.61 -8.12
CA VAL A 257 -56.28 -27.89 -8.25
C VAL A 257 -56.58 -28.55 -9.58
N ILE A 258 -57.83 -28.39 -10.08
CA ILE A 258 -58.20 -28.86 -11.42
C ILE A 258 -57.42 -28.12 -12.49
N GLU A 259 -57.39 -26.77 -12.43
CA GLU A 259 -56.64 -25.91 -13.36
C GLU A 259 -55.13 -26.22 -13.33
N PHE A 260 -54.58 -26.44 -12.12
CA PHE A 260 -53.16 -26.83 -11.98
C PHE A 260 -52.93 -28.21 -12.63
N GLY A 261 -53.83 -29.12 -12.53
CA GLY A 261 -53.76 -30.43 -13.19
C GLY A 261 -53.86 -30.33 -14.71
N GLU A 262 -54.70 -29.46 -15.25
CA GLU A 262 -54.79 -29.21 -16.68
C GLU A 262 -53.56 -28.53 -17.25
N ARG A 263 -53.02 -27.55 -16.53
CA ARG A 263 -51.71 -26.92 -16.90
C ARG A 263 -50.60 -27.97 -16.99
N ASN A 264 -50.54 -28.88 -16.02
CA ASN A 264 -49.56 -29.94 -15.99
C ASN A 264 -49.72 -30.93 -17.15
N LYS A 265 -50.96 -31.21 -17.59
CA LYS A 265 -51.24 -32.02 -18.78
C LYS A 265 -50.82 -31.31 -20.06
N ASN A 266 -51.06 -29.99 -20.14
CA ASN A 266 -50.70 -29.18 -21.28
C ASN A 266 -49.18 -29.08 -21.41
N ASP A 267 -48.44 -28.88 -20.28
CA ASP A 267 -46.99 -28.90 -20.26
C ASP A 267 -46.41 -30.25 -20.71
N LEU A 268 -47.01 -31.38 -20.30
CA LEU A 268 -46.64 -32.69 -20.78
C LEU A 268 -46.86 -32.83 -22.30
N HIS A 269 -48.01 -32.38 -22.82
CA HIS A 269 -48.29 -32.43 -24.24
C HIS A 269 -47.32 -31.58 -25.05
N LYS A 270 -47.05 -30.37 -24.60
CA LYS A 270 -46.06 -29.48 -25.16
C LYS A 270 -44.62 -30.08 -25.13
N MET A 271 -44.25 -30.70 -24.02
CA MET A 271 -42.96 -31.36 -23.88
C MET A 271 -42.79 -32.51 -24.87
N LYS A 272 -43.85 -33.35 -25.07
CA LYS A 272 -43.84 -34.45 -26.03
C LYS A 272 -43.74 -33.97 -27.50
N SER A 273 -44.08 -32.76 -27.82
CA SER A 273 -43.94 -32.19 -29.16
C SER A 273 -42.48 -31.85 -29.53
N TYR A 274 -41.59 -31.80 -28.52
CA TYR A 274 -40.18 -31.55 -28.77
C TYR A 274 -39.43 -32.84 -29.17
N PRO A 275 -38.59 -32.81 -30.20
CA PRO A 275 -37.73 -33.94 -30.59
C PRO A 275 -36.82 -34.46 -29.47
N CYS A 276 -36.55 -33.60 -28.47
CA CYS A 276 -35.71 -33.89 -27.30
C CYS A 276 -36.31 -34.93 -26.38
N ASP A 277 -37.62 -35.08 -26.35
CA ASP A 277 -38.32 -36.04 -25.45
C ASP A 277 -37.94 -37.51 -25.72
N THR A 278 -37.70 -37.87 -27.00
CA THR A 278 -37.29 -39.18 -27.43
C THR A 278 -35.83 -39.27 -27.85
N CYS A 279 -35.07 -38.20 -27.76
CA CYS A 279 -33.68 -38.13 -28.26
C CYS A 279 -32.71 -38.90 -27.34
N LYS A 280 -32.03 -39.92 -27.86
CA LYS A 280 -31.00 -40.69 -27.15
C LYS A 280 -29.82 -39.83 -26.68
N SER A 281 -29.51 -38.73 -27.37
CA SER A 281 -28.42 -37.83 -27.06
C SER A 281 -28.83 -36.66 -26.15
N TYR A 282 -30.08 -36.61 -25.72
CA TYR A 282 -30.62 -35.53 -24.90
C TYR A 282 -29.75 -35.16 -23.69
N LYS A 283 -29.42 -36.18 -22.86
CA LYS A 283 -28.63 -35.95 -21.63
C LYS A 283 -27.25 -35.34 -21.93
N LYS A 284 -26.59 -35.80 -23.01
CA LYS A 284 -25.30 -35.30 -23.42
C LYS A 284 -25.41 -33.86 -23.93
N HIS A 285 -26.43 -33.55 -24.72
CA HIS A 285 -26.70 -32.22 -25.26
C HIS A 285 -27.04 -31.22 -24.14
N SER A 286 -27.99 -31.56 -23.26
CA SER A 286 -28.38 -30.72 -22.10
C SER A 286 -27.21 -30.42 -21.18
N LYS A 287 -26.40 -31.45 -20.83
CA LYS A 287 -25.19 -31.26 -20.02
C LYS A 287 -24.17 -30.36 -20.71
N ASN A 288 -24.03 -30.49 -22.03
CA ASN A 288 -23.10 -29.68 -22.80
C ASN A 288 -23.52 -28.20 -22.79
N ILE A 289 -24.80 -27.92 -23.03
CA ILE A 289 -25.38 -26.54 -22.96
C ILE A 289 -25.20 -25.95 -21.57
N GLU A 290 -25.42 -26.72 -20.50
CA GLU A 290 -25.24 -26.24 -19.12
C GLU A 290 -23.79 -25.85 -18.84
N VAL A 291 -22.82 -26.69 -19.25
CA VAL A 291 -21.40 -26.42 -19.06
C VAL A 291 -20.96 -25.21 -19.89
N THR A 292 -21.40 -25.14 -21.17
CA THR A 292 -21.08 -24.00 -22.05
C THR A 292 -21.61 -22.70 -21.44
N ALA A 293 -22.86 -22.67 -20.99
CA ALA A 293 -23.44 -21.50 -20.35
C ALA A 293 -22.68 -21.06 -19.07
N ARG A 294 -22.18 -22.01 -18.27
CA ARG A 294 -21.32 -21.70 -17.12
C ARG A 294 -19.99 -21.08 -17.53
N LEU A 295 -19.35 -21.62 -18.59
CA LEU A 295 -18.08 -21.08 -19.12
C LEU A 295 -18.28 -19.69 -19.72
N GLU A 296 -19.36 -19.48 -20.50
CA GLU A 296 -19.73 -18.16 -21.03
C GLU A 296 -19.93 -17.11 -19.94
N ASN A 297 -20.59 -17.48 -18.84
CA ASN A 297 -20.76 -16.59 -17.69
C ASN A 297 -19.40 -16.28 -16.99
N LYS A 298 -18.52 -17.26 -16.88
CA LYS A 298 -17.16 -17.04 -16.36
C LYS A 298 -16.39 -16.07 -17.25
N ILE A 299 -16.41 -16.27 -18.55
CA ILE A 299 -15.77 -15.37 -19.54
C ILE A 299 -16.34 -13.96 -19.41
N LYS A 300 -17.67 -13.83 -19.32
CA LYS A 300 -18.33 -12.53 -19.14
C LYS A 300 -17.87 -11.81 -17.87
N ASN A 301 -17.72 -12.54 -16.76
CA ASN A 301 -17.23 -11.97 -15.51
C ASN A 301 -15.76 -11.55 -15.60
N LEU A 302 -14.90 -12.39 -16.20
CA LEU A 302 -13.50 -12.07 -16.44
C LEU A 302 -13.34 -10.86 -17.38
N LYS A 303 -14.14 -10.75 -18.44
CA LYS A 303 -14.14 -9.56 -19.32
C LYS A 303 -14.52 -8.28 -18.57
N LYS A 304 -15.51 -8.35 -17.67
CA LYS A 304 -15.85 -7.20 -16.81
C LYS A 304 -14.71 -6.84 -15.84
N GLU A 305 -13.99 -7.83 -15.34
CA GLU A 305 -12.82 -7.62 -14.48
C GLU A 305 -11.70 -6.92 -15.24
N ILE A 306 -11.43 -7.34 -16.48
CA ILE A 306 -10.47 -6.67 -17.37
C ILE A 306 -10.84 -5.20 -17.59
N GLU A 307 -12.10 -4.89 -17.89
CA GLU A 307 -12.54 -3.51 -18.08
C GLU A 307 -12.32 -2.67 -16.82
N LYS A 308 -12.69 -3.21 -15.64
CA LYS A 308 -12.44 -2.52 -14.36
C LYS A 308 -10.96 -2.27 -14.11
N GLN A 309 -10.09 -3.24 -14.42
CA GLN A 309 -8.65 -3.10 -14.21
C GLN A 309 -7.99 -2.16 -15.22
N LYS A 310 -8.47 -2.09 -16.46
CA LYS A 310 -7.98 -1.14 -17.46
C LYS A 310 -8.28 0.31 -17.07
N ASP A 311 -9.46 0.56 -16.53
CA ASP A 311 -9.88 1.91 -16.18
C ASP A 311 -9.52 2.34 -14.75
N ILE A 312 -8.79 1.50 -14.00
CA ILE A 312 -8.52 1.75 -12.57
C ILE A 312 -7.86 3.12 -12.31
N TYR A 313 -6.89 3.52 -13.13
CA TYR A 313 -6.21 4.79 -12.97
C TYR A 313 -7.10 5.97 -13.36
N TRP A 314 -7.88 5.82 -14.42
CA TRP A 314 -8.84 6.83 -14.85
C TRP A 314 -9.97 6.99 -13.83
N ASN A 315 -10.52 5.90 -13.33
CA ASN A 315 -11.55 5.94 -12.30
C ASN A 315 -11.04 6.58 -11.01
N LYS A 316 -9.81 6.28 -10.59
CA LYS A 316 -9.17 6.97 -9.45
C LYS A 316 -9.03 8.47 -9.70
N PHE A 317 -8.62 8.88 -10.89
CA PHE A 317 -8.58 10.29 -11.26
C PHE A 317 -9.96 10.95 -11.15
N LEU A 318 -11.00 10.31 -11.66
CA LEU A 318 -12.37 10.81 -11.55
C LEU A 318 -12.88 10.86 -10.11
N SER A 319 -12.54 9.88 -9.27
CA SER A 319 -12.86 9.91 -7.85
C SER A 319 -12.22 11.10 -7.13
N HIS A 320 -10.92 11.34 -7.34
CA HIS A 320 -10.24 12.51 -6.77
C HIS A 320 -10.82 13.83 -7.29
N LYS A 321 -11.13 13.88 -8.61
CA LYS A 321 -11.81 15.03 -9.21
C LYS A 321 -13.15 15.31 -8.54
N ALA A 322 -13.96 14.28 -8.30
CA ALA A 322 -15.27 14.42 -7.67
C ALA A 322 -15.15 14.96 -6.23
N VAL A 323 -14.16 14.52 -5.44
CA VAL A 323 -13.90 15.10 -4.12
C VAL A 323 -13.52 16.59 -4.24
N LEU A 324 -12.65 16.95 -5.20
CA LEU A 324 -12.25 18.33 -5.40
C LEU A 324 -13.43 19.21 -5.86
N GLU A 325 -14.38 18.67 -6.60
CA GLU A 325 -15.62 19.36 -6.96
C GLU A 325 -16.53 19.56 -5.75
N ASP A 326 -16.69 18.54 -4.89
CA ASP A 326 -17.49 18.63 -3.66
C ASP A 326 -16.94 19.68 -2.69
N TYR A 327 -15.63 19.85 -2.63
CA TYR A 327 -14.95 20.86 -1.83
C TYR A 327 -14.80 22.22 -2.53
N GLY A 328 -15.26 22.38 -3.78
CA GLY A 328 -15.23 23.64 -4.54
C GLY A 328 -13.84 24.03 -5.05
N TYR A 329 -12.92 23.11 -5.18
CA TYR A 329 -11.60 23.32 -5.77
C TYR A 329 -11.57 23.19 -7.29
N ILE A 330 -12.59 22.54 -7.86
CA ILE A 330 -12.83 22.43 -9.30
C ILE A 330 -14.26 22.89 -9.59
N VAL A 331 -14.44 23.71 -10.62
CA VAL A 331 -15.75 24.13 -11.15
C VAL A 331 -15.71 24.00 -12.68
N ASN A 332 -16.69 23.31 -13.26
CA ASN A 332 -16.77 23.08 -14.71
C ASN A 332 -15.48 22.48 -15.31
N ASN A 333 -14.87 21.52 -14.61
CA ASN A 333 -13.60 20.88 -14.95
C ASN A 333 -12.35 21.79 -14.89
N TYR A 334 -12.45 23.01 -14.38
CA TYR A 334 -11.31 23.92 -14.22
C TYR A 334 -10.99 24.15 -12.75
N PRO A 335 -9.72 24.16 -12.35
CA PRO A 335 -9.31 24.52 -10.99
C PRO A 335 -9.68 25.97 -10.66
N THR A 336 -10.28 26.16 -9.48
CA THR A 336 -10.48 27.49 -8.88
C THR A 336 -9.14 28.05 -8.38
N ASP A 337 -9.09 29.32 -7.93
CA ASP A 337 -7.86 29.89 -7.36
C ASP A 337 -7.41 29.09 -6.13
N LYS A 338 -8.34 28.63 -5.28
CA LYS A 338 -8.01 27.69 -4.19
C LYS A 338 -7.46 26.36 -4.71
N GLY A 339 -8.01 25.85 -5.83
CA GLY A 339 -7.51 24.65 -6.49
C GLY A 339 -6.06 24.80 -6.98
N LYS A 340 -5.72 25.95 -7.54
CA LYS A 340 -4.33 26.25 -7.94
C LYS A 340 -3.36 26.21 -6.76
N THR A 341 -3.79 26.65 -5.59
CA THR A 341 -3.00 26.55 -4.36
C THR A 341 -2.72 25.11 -3.97
N ILE A 342 -3.72 24.22 -4.00
CA ILE A 342 -3.51 22.78 -3.69
C ILE A 342 -2.56 22.12 -4.69
N SER A 343 -2.59 22.53 -5.96
CA SER A 343 -1.72 21.95 -6.98
C SER A 343 -0.21 22.14 -6.68
N GLN A 344 0.13 23.09 -5.80
CA GLN A 344 1.49 23.38 -5.34
C GLN A 344 1.90 22.53 -4.13
N ILE A 345 0.94 21.96 -3.38
CA ILE A 345 1.19 21.16 -2.17
C ILE A 345 1.80 19.80 -2.56
N ARG A 346 2.77 19.36 -1.77
CA ARG A 346 3.40 18.03 -1.84
C ARG A 346 3.25 17.34 -0.50
N ALA A 347 2.24 16.48 -0.39
CA ALA A 347 1.94 15.72 0.82
C ALA A 347 1.32 14.37 0.41
N GLU A 348 1.19 13.44 1.33
CA GLU A 348 0.51 12.17 1.07
C GLU A 348 -0.99 12.38 0.83
N ASN A 349 -1.58 13.41 1.45
CA ASN A 349 -2.95 13.87 1.20
C ASN A 349 -2.93 15.40 1.14
N GLU A 350 -2.79 15.94 -0.07
CA GLU A 350 -2.65 17.37 -0.32
C GLU A 350 -3.93 18.14 0.07
N LEU A 351 -5.11 17.51 -0.15
CA LEU A 351 -6.38 18.13 0.20
C LEU A 351 -6.55 18.27 1.72
N TYR A 352 -6.12 17.26 2.47
CA TYR A 352 -6.16 17.31 3.92
C TYR A 352 -5.33 18.47 4.48
N LEU A 353 -4.10 18.62 3.98
CA LEU A 353 -3.22 19.73 4.39
C LEU A 353 -3.79 21.09 3.99
N ALA A 354 -4.35 21.21 2.78
CA ALA A 354 -4.99 22.43 2.32
C ALA A 354 -6.19 22.82 3.18
N GLU A 355 -7.06 21.87 3.52
CA GLU A 355 -8.21 22.13 4.41
C GLU A 355 -7.77 22.58 5.79
N ILE A 356 -6.67 22.07 6.33
CA ILE A 356 -6.09 22.55 7.59
C ILE A 356 -5.64 24.01 7.44
N ILE A 357 -4.89 24.35 6.39
CA ILE A 357 -4.39 25.71 6.15
C ILE A 357 -5.55 26.69 5.99
N PHE A 358 -6.50 26.39 5.11
CA PHE A 358 -7.61 27.31 4.80
C PHE A 358 -8.69 27.39 5.90
N SER A 359 -8.70 26.47 6.86
CA SER A 359 -9.61 26.56 8.00
C SER A 359 -9.25 27.64 9.01
N GLY A 360 -8.05 28.23 8.93
CA GLY A 360 -7.54 29.23 9.87
C GLY A 360 -7.21 28.67 11.27
N VAL A 361 -7.22 27.34 11.45
CA VAL A 361 -6.92 26.72 12.77
C VAL A 361 -5.46 26.88 13.20
N LEU A 362 -4.58 27.25 12.25
CA LEU A 362 -3.14 27.44 12.47
C LEU A 362 -2.75 28.90 12.79
N ASP A 363 -3.62 29.89 12.51
CA ASP A 363 -3.25 31.32 12.44
C ASP A 363 -2.81 31.93 13.76
N ALA A 364 -3.26 31.39 14.89
CA ALA A 364 -2.96 31.91 16.22
C ALA A 364 -1.88 31.14 16.99
N LEU A 365 -1.16 30.24 16.30
CA LEU A 365 -0.14 29.40 16.92
C LEU A 365 1.21 30.11 16.97
N THR A 366 1.98 29.87 18.05
CA THR A 366 3.40 30.24 18.10
C THR A 366 4.23 29.31 17.21
N PRO A 367 5.50 29.65 16.88
CA PRO A 367 6.37 28.78 16.10
C PRO A 367 6.50 27.35 16.64
N SER A 368 6.64 27.19 17.97
CA SER A 368 6.72 25.88 18.62
C SER A 368 5.42 25.11 18.48
N GLN A 369 4.27 25.74 18.72
CA GLN A 369 2.95 25.13 18.59
C GLN A 369 2.62 24.75 17.14
N LEU A 370 2.96 25.62 16.18
CA LEU A 370 2.81 25.31 14.75
C LEU A 370 3.63 24.09 14.37
N ALA A 371 4.89 24.02 14.77
CA ALA A 371 5.73 22.86 14.56
C ALA A 371 5.12 21.59 15.19
N GLY A 372 4.60 21.67 16.41
CA GLY A 372 3.93 20.57 17.10
C GLY A 372 2.70 20.05 16.35
N VAL A 373 1.86 20.94 15.82
CA VAL A 373 0.68 20.57 15.03
C VAL A 373 1.08 19.96 13.68
N VAL A 374 2.00 20.61 12.94
CA VAL A 374 2.44 20.11 11.63
C VAL A 374 3.13 18.75 11.77
N CYS A 375 3.95 18.56 12.81
CA CYS A 375 4.55 17.27 13.11
C CYS A 375 3.49 16.18 13.32
N ALA A 376 2.42 16.47 14.04
CA ALA A 376 1.34 15.51 14.30
C ALA A 376 0.58 15.10 13.03
N VAL A 377 0.38 16.01 12.08
CA VAL A 377 -0.37 15.71 10.85
C VAL A 377 0.50 15.09 9.75
N THR A 378 1.82 15.11 9.91
CA THR A 378 2.80 14.52 8.98
C THR A 378 3.41 13.22 9.50
N THR A 379 3.17 12.86 10.76
CA THR A 379 3.69 11.64 11.37
C THR A 379 2.71 10.49 11.15
N GLU A 380 3.19 9.44 10.48
CA GLU A 380 2.46 8.18 10.31
C GLU A 380 2.24 7.47 11.66
N ASP A 381 1.34 6.50 11.70
CA ASP A 381 1.13 5.68 12.89
C ASP A 381 2.40 4.87 13.21
N LEU A 382 2.93 5.07 14.39
CA LEU A 382 4.13 4.38 14.86
C LEU A 382 3.77 3.01 15.43
N ARG A 383 4.63 2.03 15.16
CA ARG A 383 4.46 0.64 15.63
C ARG A 383 4.95 0.41 17.06
N MET A 384 5.34 1.48 17.77
CA MET A 384 5.92 1.41 19.10
C MET A 384 5.02 2.02 20.15
N GLU A 385 4.88 1.35 21.30
CA GLU A 385 4.30 1.96 22.50
C GLU A 385 5.37 2.83 23.14
N ILE A 386 5.15 4.14 23.17
CA ILE A 386 6.10 5.08 23.74
C ILE A 386 5.44 5.92 24.83
N PRO A 387 6.21 6.29 25.88
CA PRO A 387 5.67 7.11 26.97
C PRO A 387 5.05 8.39 26.44
N TYR A 388 3.79 8.63 26.81
CA TYR A 388 3.11 9.87 26.45
C TYR A 388 3.78 11.05 27.16
N VAL A 389 4.38 11.94 26.39
CA VAL A 389 4.82 13.25 26.87
C VAL A 389 3.74 14.27 26.53
N PRO A 390 3.17 14.97 27.51
CA PRO A 390 2.11 15.94 27.26
C PRO A 390 2.65 17.11 26.43
N PHE A 391 1.95 17.44 25.35
CA PHE A 391 2.18 18.62 24.53
C PHE A 391 1.24 19.76 24.95
N SER A 392 1.50 20.97 24.48
CA SER A 392 0.82 22.17 24.94
C SER A 392 -0.70 22.16 24.70
N GLU A 393 -1.45 22.86 25.53
CA GLU A 393 -2.91 22.97 25.42
C GLU A 393 -3.38 23.58 24.08
N PRO A 394 -2.70 24.61 23.52
CA PRO A 394 -3.06 25.13 22.20
C PRO A 394 -2.93 24.09 21.11
N VAL A 395 -1.84 23.28 21.10
CA VAL A 395 -1.67 22.16 20.17
C VAL A 395 -2.81 21.16 20.31
N ARG A 396 -3.15 20.77 21.54
CA ARG A 396 -4.25 19.85 21.81
C ARG A 396 -5.61 20.35 21.27
N LYS A 397 -5.92 21.63 21.52
CA LYS A 397 -7.15 22.26 21.01
C LYS A 397 -7.19 22.30 19.49
N THR A 398 -6.07 22.64 18.85
CA THR A 398 -5.95 22.68 17.40
C THR A 398 -6.11 21.30 16.78
N LEU A 399 -5.44 20.27 17.32
CA LEU A 399 -5.59 18.90 16.86
C LEU A 399 -7.03 18.38 17.00
N ASN A 400 -7.77 18.80 18.02
CA ASN A 400 -9.19 18.45 18.16
C ASN A 400 -10.06 19.07 17.04
N LYS A 401 -9.74 20.32 16.62
CA LYS A 401 -10.41 20.94 15.46
C LYS A 401 -10.05 20.19 14.16
N ILE A 402 -8.78 19.83 13.99
CA ILE A 402 -8.29 19.08 12.82
C ILE A 402 -8.93 17.70 12.74
N ARG A 403 -9.22 17.01 13.85
CA ARG A 403 -9.99 15.76 13.85
C ARG A 403 -11.35 15.88 13.20
N ASN A 404 -12.01 17.03 13.29
CA ASN A 404 -13.28 17.24 12.62
C ASN A 404 -13.11 17.42 11.10
N ILE A 405 -12.04 18.10 10.67
CA ILE A 405 -11.66 18.20 9.26
C ILE A 405 -11.39 16.81 8.69
N LYS A 406 -10.53 16.04 9.37
CA LYS A 406 -10.21 14.66 9.02
C LYS A 406 -11.47 13.81 8.83
N ARG A 407 -12.37 13.78 9.82
CA ARG A 407 -13.60 12.97 9.75
C ARG A 407 -14.50 13.32 8.58
N LYS A 408 -14.61 14.62 8.24
CA LYS A 408 -15.39 15.08 7.11
C LYS A 408 -14.78 14.59 5.80
N LEU A 409 -13.47 14.76 5.65
CA LEU A 409 -12.74 14.35 4.46
C LEU A 409 -12.78 12.82 4.27
N GLU A 410 -12.46 12.04 5.30
CA GLU A 410 -12.51 10.58 5.25
C GLU A 410 -13.90 10.05 4.87
N LYS A 411 -14.97 10.71 5.32
CA LYS A 411 -16.33 10.34 4.93
C LYS A 411 -16.58 10.52 3.44
N VAL A 412 -16.09 11.62 2.85
CA VAL A 412 -16.25 11.88 1.42
C VAL A 412 -15.36 10.94 0.61
N GLN A 413 -14.11 10.77 1.01
CA GLN A 413 -13.15 9.87 0.38
C GLN A 413 -13.63 8.41 0.38
N SER A 414 -14.15 7.91 1.51
CA SER A 414 -14.65 6.54 1.62
C SER A 414 -15.86 6.24 0.71
N ASN A 415 -16.70 7.23 0.43
CA ASN A 415 -17.81 7.08 -0.51
C ASN A 415 -17.35 6.92 -1.97
N LEU A 416 -16.12 7.28 -2.27
CA LEU A 416 -15.52 7.27 -3.61
C LEU A 416 -14.32 6.31 -3.72
N ASP A 417 -14.17 5.39 -2.76
CA ASP A 417 -13.09 4.39 -2.69
C ASP A 417 -11.69 5.02 -2.74
N ILE A 418 -11.50 6.18 -2.08
CA ILE A 418 -10.20 6.85 -1.92
C ILE A 418 -9.64 6.51 -0.53
N GLU A 419 -8.40 6.03 -0.50
CA GLU A 419 -7.68 5.62 0.71
C GLU A 419 -6.50 6.55 1.03
N ASP A 420 -6.54 7.82 0.60
CA ASP A 420 -5.46 8.76 0.89
C ASP A 420 -5.40 9.03 2.39
N PRO A 421 -4.23 8.83 3.04
CA PRO A 421 -4.14 8.85 4.49
C PRO A 421 -4.29 10.28 5.04
N ALA A 422 -4.90 10.41 6.19
CA ALA A 422 -4.96 11.64 6.97
C ALA A 422 -4.50 11.34 8.40
N TYR A 423 -3.26 11.71 8.72
CA TYR A 423 -2.67 11.38 10.02
C TYR A 423 -3.02 12.42 11.09
N ILE A 424 -3.14 11.97 12.33
CA ILE A 424 -3.07 12.77 13.54
C ILE A 424 -2.33 11.94 14.60
N ASN A 425 -1.03 11.98 14.56
CA ASN A 425 -0.17 11.29 15.51
C ASN A 425 0.70 12.30 16.27
N PRO A 426 0.30 12.75 17.48
CA PRO A 426 1.01 13.78 18.24
C PRO A 426 2.26 13.27 18.95
N TYR A 427 2.76 12.13 18.58
CA TYR A 427 3.82 11.41 19.25
C TYR A 427 5.08 12.25 19.46
N PHE A 428 5.52 12.95 18.40
CA PHE A 428 6.69 13.82 18.45
C PHE A 428 6.33 15.29 18.75
N SER A 429 5.05 15.63 18.94
CA SER A 429 4.62 17.03 19.08
C SER A 429 5.28 17.75 20.26
N SER A 430 5.32 17.12 21.44
CA SER A 430 5.98 17.72 22.61
C SER A 430 7.49 17.88 22.43
N MET A 431 8.11 16.93 21.74
CA MET A 431 9.56 16.97 21.49
C MET A 431 9.94 18.12 20.58
N ILE A 432 9.17 18.32 19.50
CA ILE A 432 9.44 19.42 18.57
C ILE A 432 9.05 20.78 19.17
N GLU A 433 8.01 20.86 20.02
CA GLU A 433 7.71 22.09 20.77
C GLU A 433 8.90 22.50 21.63
N LEU A 434 9.40 21.59 22.48
CA LEU A 434 10.58 21.84 23.34
C LEU A 434 11.82 22.17 22.50
N TRP A 435 12.02 21.47 21.37
CA TRP A 435 13.14 21.71 20.47
C TRP A 435 13.12 23.14 19.88
N VAL A 436 11.98 23.59 19.39
CA VAL A 436 11.79 24.93 18.86
C VAL A 436 11.96 26.01 19.95
N GLU A 437 11.64 25.71 21.19
CA GLU A 437 11.83 26.56 22.35
C GLU A 437 13.28 26.60 22.87
N GLY A 438 14.19 25.84 22.24
CA GLY A 438 15.60 25.88 22.55
C GLY A 438 16.11 24.81 23.50
N ALA A 439 15.33 23.77 23.79
CA ALA A 439 15.78 22.65 24.61
C ALA A 439 17.00 21.95 23.97
N GLU A 440 17.87 21.38 24.80
CA GLU A 440 19.01 20.58 24.36
C GLU A 440 18.54 19.19 23.84
N TRP A 441 19.31 18.61 22.91
CA TRP A 441 18.99 17.33 22.27
C TRP A 441 18.84 16.19 23.30
N ASP A 442 19.74 16.13 24.29
CA ASP A 442 19.72 15.13 25.36
C ASP A 442 18.45 15.22 26.21
N THR A 443 17.90 16.43 26.40
CA THR A 443 16.65 16.64 27.14
C THR A 443 15.47 16.00 26.39
N ILE A 444 15.46 16.10 25.06
CA ILE A 444 14.40 15.55 24.22
C ILE A 444 14.51 14.03 24.13
N THR A 445 15.72 13.51 23.98
CA THR A 445 15.98 12.09 23.77
C THR A 445 16.07 11.29 25.07
N GLY A 446 16.42 11.92 26.18
CA GLY A 446 16.66 11.27 27.47
C GLY A 446 15.44 10.58 28.09
N SER A 447 14.22 10.89 27.64
CA SER A 447 12.99 10.22 28.06
C SER A 447 12.69 8.93 27.26
N LEU A 448 13.46 8.64 26.21
CA LEU A 448 13.18 7.59 25.24
C LEU A 448 14.16 6.42 25.45
N GLN A 449 13.70 5.34 26.05
CA GLN A 449 14.55 4.17 26.28
C GLN A 449 14.86 3.37 25.02
N ASP A 450 14.03 3.45 23.96
CA ASP A 450 14.16 2.60 22.75
C ASP A 450 13.81 3.27 21.41
N THR A 451 13.50 4.57 21.39
CA THR A 451 13.22 5.26 20.10
C THR A 451 14.54 5.67 19.47
N GLY A 452 14.69 5.32 18.20
CA GLY A 452 15.88 5.75 17.47
C GLY A 452 15.87 7.27 17.27
N GLU A 453 16.93 7.95 17.68
CA GLU A 453 17.10 9.39 17.45
C GLU A 453 16.92 9.78 15.99
N GLY A 454 17.27 8.87 15.06
CA GLY A 454 17.02 9.05 13.62
C GLY A 454 15.55 9.14 13.24
N ASP A 455 14.62 8.58 14.02
CA ASP A 455 13.19 8.71 13.77
C ASP A 455 12.68 10.08 14.19
N ILE A 456 13.22 10.66 15.26
CA ILE A 456 12.95 12.04 15.69
C ILE A 456 13.44 13.00 14.61
N VAL A 457 14.70 12.87 14.18
CA VAL A 457 15.28 13.72 13.12
C VAL A 457 14.44 13.63 11.84
N ARG A 458 13.98 12.44 11.47
CA ARG A 458 13.11 12.26 10.29
C ARG A 458 11.78 12.96 10.46
N ALA A 459 11.12 12.85 11.61
CA ALA A 459 9.86 13.53 11.87
C ALA A 459 10.04 15.06 11.82
N PHE A 460 11.14 15.58 12.38
CA PHE A 460 11.44 17.01 12.35
C PHE A 460 11.74 17.51 10.93
N LYS A 461 12.54 16.75 10.14
CA LYS A 461 12.79 17.09 8.73
C LYS A 461 11.50 17.09 7.89
N ARG A 462 10.61 16.10 8.07
CA ARG A 462 9.28 16.09 7.42
C ARG A 462 8.44 17.32 7.81
N THR A 463 8.48 17.71 9.08
CA THR A 463 7.81 18.93 9.56
C THR A 463 8.36 20.17 8.86
N VAL A 464 9.68 20.28 8.76
CA VAL A 464 10.35 21.39 8.03
C VAL A 464 9.95 21.39 6.56
N ASP A 465 9.88 20.24 5.89
CA ASP A 465 9.49 20.17 4.49
C ASP A 465 8.06 20.67 4.24
N VAL A 466 7.13 20.40 5.17
CA VAL A 466 5.78 20.95 5.07
C VAL A 466 5.74 22.44 5.44
N LEU A 467 6.45 22.88 6.48
CA LEU A 467 6.53 24.29 6.85
C LEU A 467 7.16 25.13 5.72
N ARG A 468 8.18 24.63 5.01
CA ARG A 468 8.73 25.29 3.83
C ARG A 468 7.69 25.52 2.75
N GLN A 469 6.76 24.58 2.55
CA GLN A 469 5.70 24.75 1.57
C GLN A 469 4.79 25.92 1.94
N PHE A 470 4.48 26.16 3.23
CA PHE A 470 3.69 27.31 3.67
C PHE A 470 4.35 28.66 3.27
N THR A 471 5.66 28.68 3.08
CA THR A 471 6.40 29.90 2.73
C THR A 471 6.42 30.21 1.23
N VAL A 472 5.99 29.26 0.38
CA VAL A 472 6.05 29.39 -1.09
C VAL A 472 4.71 29.20 -1.79
N ILE A 473 3.70 28.68 -1.08
CA ILE A 473 2.36 28.46 -1.60
C ILE A 473 1.58 29.78 -1.61
N ASP A 474 0.85 30.03 -2.70
CA ASP A 474 -0.01 31.19 -2.83
C ASP A 474 -1.18 31.18 -1.85
N ASN A 475 -1.67 32.36 -1.46
CA ASN A 475 -2.86 32.55 -0.59
C ASN A 475 -2.71 32.02 0.85
N VAL A 476 -1.52 31.73 1.33
CA VAL A 476 -1.27 31.46 2.75
C VAL A 476 -1.19 32.79 3.50
N PRO A 477 -1.84 32.97 4.69
CA PRO A 477 -1.74 34.19 5.47
C PRO A 477 -0.30 34.58 5.79
N GLU A 478 0.06 35.86 5.62
CA GLU A 478 1.43 36.35 5.87
C GLU A 478 1.93 36.04 7.30
N THR A 479 1.01 36.10 8.27
CA THR A 479 1.30 35.73 9.67
C THR A 479 1.73 34.27 9.79
N LEU A 480 1.04 33.36 9.10
CA LEU A 480 1.38 31.95 9.09
C LEU A 480 2.71 31.69 8.37
N VAL A 481 2.97 32.43 7.28
CA VAL A 481 4.27 32.38 6.56
C VAL A 481 5.41 32.79 7.48
N PHE A 482 5.23 33.89 8.24
CA PHE A 482 6.23 34.35 9.19
C PHE A 482 6.49 33.35 10.31
N THR A 483 5.41 32.84 10.94
CA THR A 483 5.50 31.83 12.01
C THR A 483 6.17 30.55 11.51
N ALA A 484 5.90 30.14 10.25
CA ALA A 484 6.52 28.96 9.67
C ALA A 484 8.02 29.15 9.45
N LYS A 485 8.47 30.32 8.96
CA LYS A 485 9.90 30.64 8.81
C LYS A 485 10.64 30.57 10.14
N GLU A 486 10.08 31.21 11.16
CA GLU A 486 10.67 31.20 12.52
C GLU A 486 10.73 29.78 13.08
N ALA A 487 9.69 28.96 12.87
CA ALA A 487 9.70 27.56 13.28
C ALA A 487 10.82 26.77 12.54
N ILE A 488 10.97 26.95 11.22
CA ILE A 488 12.00 26.29 10.43
C ILE A 488 13.40 26.63 10.98
N ASP A 489 13.69 27.93 11.17
CA ASP A 489 14.99 28.40 11.67
C ASP A 489 15.34 27.77 13.02
N ASN A 490 14.36 27.66 13.92
CA ASN A 490 14.54 27.05 15.23
C ASN A 490 14.61 25.51 15.19
N ILE A 491 13.99 24.84 14.22
CA ILE A 491 14.10 23.39 14.06
C ILE A 491 15.47 23.01 13.46
N MET A 492 15.97 23.80 12.50
CA MET A 492 17.18 23.49 11.73
C MET A 492 18.46 23.80 12.52
N ARG A 493 18.60 23.16 13.67
CA ARG A 493 19.80 23.11 14.53
C ARG A 493 20.40 21.70 14.47
N GLU A 494 21.67 21.55 14.85
CA GLU A 494 22.27 20.21 15.03
C GLU A 494 21.54 19.42 16.14
N PRO A 495 21.22 18.13 15.92
CA PRO A 495 21.63 17.27 14.80
C PRO A 495 20.62 17.20 13.63
N VAL A 496 19.60 18.05 13.58
CA VAL A 496 18.53 17.99 12.55
C VAL A 496 19.00 18.52 11.19
N ASN A 497 19.85 19.54 11.16
CA ASN A 497 20.34 20.19 9.94
C ASN A 497 21.46 19.42 9.20
N ILE A 498 21.91 18.30 9.75
CA ILE A 498 22.95 17.47 9.14
C ILE A 498 22.34 16.60 8.04
N ASP A 499 22.87 16.68 6.80
CA ASP A 499 22.46 15.87 5.66
C ASP A 499 23.15 14.50 5.61
#